data_5a2fc87ef36056b534bcf57bb9e666b5
#
_entry.id   5a2fc87ef36056b534bcf57bb9e666b5
#
_cell.length_a   1.000
_cell.length_b   1.000
_cell.length_c   1.000
_cell.angle_alpha   90.00
_cell.angle_beta   90.00
_cell.angle_gamma   90.00
#
_symmetry.space_group_name_H-M   'P 1'
#
loop_
_entity.id
_entity.type
_entity.pdbx_description
1 polymer ?
#
loop_
_entity_poly.entity_id
_entity_poly.type
_entity_poly.pdbx_seq_one_letter_code
_entity_poly.pdbx_strand_id
1 'polypeptide(L)'
;MSHSTPPRILTTVVGSYPVPDWLVALPSQQALLDATSVVFKVQELAGIDLVVDGELYRFDINHPDTNGMIEYFVRPLGGVRSQIGRDDIEAFTRMESMKFRSRPAAVVEGPITPGVLDLISDYQRARSLTRRPMKFTVTSPHMLSRTLLDRHYRNPAELAMALADVLASQLKHIDSDVIQIDEANVTGSPQDAEWAVPAINRVLDAIPKGKGVHLCFGNYGGQTIQKEWP
;
A
#
# COMPACT_ATOMS: atom_id res chain seq x y z
N MET A 1 -9.28 29.18 -36.26
CA MET A 1 -8.03 28.52 -35.82
C MET A 1 -8.29 28.04 -34.39
N SER A 2 -8.46 26.76 -34.16
CA SER A 2 -8.63 26.20 -32.82
C SER A 2 -7.26 26.20 -32.15
N HIS A 3 -7.04 27.09 -31.19
CA HIS A 3 -5.88 27.01 -30.31
C HIS A 3 -6.06 25.80 -29.44
N SER A 4 -5.46 24.66 -29.82
CA SER A 4 -5.30 23.53 -28.91
C SER A 4 -4.40 23.97 -27.78
N THR A 5 -4.93 24.06 -26.58
CA THR A 5 -4.11 24.28 -25.37
C THR A 5 -3.08 23.14 -25.33
N PRO A 6 -1.78 23.45 -25.16
CA PRO A 6 -0.76 22.39 -25.09
C PRO A 6 -1.10 21.41 -23.96
N PRO A 7 -0.80 20.11 -24.12
CA PRO A 7 -1.08 19.12 -23.09
C PRO A 7 -0.37 19.53 -21.80
N ARG A 8 -1.15 19.70 -20.74
CA ARG A 8 -0.64 20.06 -19.42
C ARG A 8 -0.04 18.82 -18.75
N ILE A 9 1.18 18.94 -18.23
CA ILE A 9 1.77 17.90 -17.38
C ILE A 9 1.06 17.95 -16.03
N LEU A 10 0.40 16.84 -15.67
CA LEU A 10 -0.24 16.71 -14.36
C LEU A 10 0.79 16.43 -13.28
N THR A 11 0.65 17.12 -12.15
CA THR A 11 1.52 16.96 -10.97
C THR A 11 0.82 16.15 -9.91
N THR A 12 1.56 15.26 -9.26
CA THR A 12 1.12 14.49 -8.09
C THR A 12 2.31 14.19 -7.18
N VAL A 13 2.05 13.74 -5.95
CA VAL A 13 3.06 13.20 -5.03
C VAL A 13 2.92 11.69 -4.92
N VAL A 14 3.94 10.99 -4.41
CA VAL A 14 3.96 9.52 -4.40
C VAL A 14 2.81 8.95 -3.56
N GLY A 15 2.74 9.26 -2.28
CA GLY A 15 1.70 8.74 -1.37
C GLY A 15 1.90 9.26 0.04
N SER A 16 2.70 8.56 0.83
CA SER A 16 2.88 8.81 2.26
C SER A 16 3.40 10.21 2.59
N TYR A 17 2.89 10.76 3.67
CA TYR A 17 3.33 12.01 4.28
C TYR A 17 3.91 11.72 5.67
N PRO A 18 4.95 12.44 6.11
CA PRO A 18 5.48 12.29 7.46
C PRO A 18 4.39 12.46 8.53
N VAL A 19 4.32 11.52 9.47
CA VAL A 19 3.35 11.62 10.57
C VAL A 19 3.72 12.82 11.44
N PRO A 20 2.80 13.79 11.62
CA PRO A 20 3.09 14.96 12.45
C PRO A 20 3.30 14.58 13.92
N ASP A 21 4.28 15.19 14.60
CA ASP A 21 4.57 14.92 16.02
C ASP A 21 3.36 15.14 16.93
N TRP A 22 2.51 16.11 16.63
CA TRP A 22 1.31 16.38 17.40
C TRP A 22 0.24 15.29 17.23
N LEU A 23 0.19 14.61 16.07
CA LEU A 23 -0.68 13.44 15.87
C LEU A 23 -0.20 12.24 16.71
N VAL A 24 1.12 12.08 16.83
CA VAL A 24 1.72 11.07 17.71
C VAL A 24 1.45 11.37 19.17
N ALA A 25 1.58 12.65 19.56
CA ALA A 25 1.44 13.08 20.96
C ALA A 25 -0.02 13.05 21.47
N LEU A 26 -0.99 13.37 20.60
CA LEU A 26 -2.42 13.48 20.93
C LEU A 26 -3.28 12.73 19.92
N PRO A 27 -3.20 11.40 19.89
CA PRO A 27 -3.92 10.60 18.91
C PRO A 27 -5.42 10.59 19.15
N SER A 28 -6.17 10.92 18.11
CA SER A 28 -7.62 10.78 18.08
C SER A 28 -8.11 10.72 16.63
N GLN A 29 -9.35 10.27 16.45
CA GLN A 29 -9.96 10.31 15.10
C GLN A 29 -10.02 11.74 14.56
N GLN A 30 -10.30 12.73 15.40
CA GLN A 30 -10.32 14.13 14.99
C GLN A 30 -8.91 14.61 14.61
N ALA A 31 -7.89 14.30 15.39
CA ALA A 31 -6.51 14.65 15.08
C ALA A 31 -6.04 14.04 13.74
N LEU A 32 -6.48 12.81 13.44
CA LEU A 32 -6.21 12.18 12.14
C LEU A 32 -6.87 12.92 10.97
N LEU A 33 -8.14 13.31 11.13
CA LEU A 33 -8.86 14.10 10.12
C LEU A 33 -8.20 15.47 9.90
N ASP A 34 -7.81 16.13 10.99
CA ASP A 34 -7.12 17.43 10.94
C ASP A 34 -5.76 17.29 10.23
N ALA A 35 -4.98 16.26 10.56
CA ALA A 35 -3.70 15.99 9.91
C ALA A 35 -3.87 15.72 8.41
N THR A 36 -4.83 14.89 8.03
CA THR A 36 -5.14 14.60 6.63
C THR A 36 -5.58 15.85 5.88
N SER A 37 -6.38 16.72 6.53
CA SER A 37 -6.79 18.02 5.97
C SER A 37 -5.58 18.94 5.73
N VAL A 38 -4.61 18.95 6.64
CA VAL A 38 -3.35 19.69 6.47
C VAL A 38 -2.57 19.17 5.27
N VAL A 39 -2.45 17.84 5.14
CA VAL A 39 -1.76 17.20 4.00
C VAL A 39 -2.39 17.63 2.67
N PHE A 40 -3.71 17.57 2.55
CA PHE A 40 -4.39 18.06 1.35
C PHE A 40 -4.13 19.55 1.13
N LYS A 41 -4.24 20.36 2.18
CA LYS A 41 -4.07 21.81 2.06
C LYS A 41 -2.68 22.21 1.62
N VAL A 42 -1.65 21.55 2.11
CA VAL A 42 -0.25 21.78 1.68
C VAL A 42 -0.10 21.50 0.19
N GLN A 43 -0.63 20.39 -0.30
CA GLN A 43 -0.60 20.03 -1.72
C GLN A 43 -1.41 21.00 -2.59
N GLU A 44 -2.59 21.40 -2.14
CA GLU A 44 -3.43 22.38 -2.83
C GLU A 44 -2.74 23.75 -2.97
N LEU A 45 -2.10 24.21 -1.90
CA LEU A 45 -1.33 25.48 -1.91
C LEU A 45 -0.08 25.40 -2.79
N ALA A 46 0.54 24.22 -2.87
CA ALA A 46 1.66 23.96 -3.78
C ALA A 46 1.22 23.81 -5.26
N GLY A 47 -0.08 23.84 -5.54
CA GLY A 47 -0.61 23.72 -6.90
C GLY A 47 -0.58 22.30 -7.47
N ILE A 48 -0.52 21.28 -6.62
CA ILE A 48 -0.59 19.87 -7.05
C ILE A 48 -1.95 19.58 -7.67
N ASP A 49 -1.97 18.96 -8.84
CA ASP A 49 -3.18 18.68 -9.61
C ASP A 49 -3.98 17.50 -9.07
N LEU A 50 -3.26 16.42 -8.71
CA LEU A 50 -3.83 15.17 -8.23
C LEU A 50 -3.28 14.92 -6.83
N VAL A 51 -4.07 15.25 -5.81
CA VAL A 51 -3.66 15.18 -4.40
C VAL A 51 -3.77 13.77 -3.83
N VAL A 52 -3.05 13.49 -2.75
CA VAL A 52 -3.14 12.24 -1.97
C VAL A 52 -3.39 12.54 -0.49
N ASP A 53 -3.97 11.58 0.22
CA ASP A 53 -4.34 11.70 1.64
C ASP A 53 -3.13 11.64 2.61
N GLY A 54 -1.95 11.31 2.10
CA GLY A 54 -0.73 11.16 2.89
C GLY A 54 -0.65 9.86 3.68
N GLU A 55 -1.65 8.98 3.57
CA GLU A 55 -1.68 7.64 4.19
C GLU A 55 -1.60 7.66 5.73
N LEU A 56 -1.94 8.80 6.35
CA LEU A 56 -1.79 8.98 7.80
C LEU A 56 -2.67 8.02 8.61
N TYR A 57 -3.82 7.59 8.07
CA TYR A 57 -4.72 6.61 8.71
C TYR A 57 -4.11 5.21 8.83
N ARG A 58 -3.02 4.92 8.11
CA ARG A 58 -2.28 3.66 8.21
C ARG A 58 -1.29 3.62 9.38
N PHE A 59 -1.08 4.76 10.03
CA PHE A 59 -0.22 4.85 11.20
C PHE A 59 -0.93 4.25 12.42
N ASP A 60 -0.34 3.21 13.00
CA ASP A 60 -0.81 2.63 14.27
C ASP A 60 -0.04 3.25 15.42
N ILE A 61 -0.74 4.11 16.16
CA ILE A 61 -0.17 4.86 17.26
C ILE A 61 0.20 3.98 18.46
N ASN A 62 -0.50 2.86 18.63
CA ASN A 62 -0.22 1.92 19.70
C ASN A 62 0.97 1.00 19.35
N HIS A 63 1.31 0.94 18.06
CA HIS A 63 2.41 0.13 17.54
C HIS A 63 3.21 0.95 16.51
N PRO A 64 3.97 1.97 16.95
CA PRO A 64 4.64 2.91 16.04
C PRO A 64 5.76 2.27 15.21
N ASP A 65 6.17 1.07 15.54
CA ASP A 65 7.11 0.25 14.77
C ASP A 65 6.46 -0.52 13.60
N THR A 66 5.13 -0.43 13.45
CA THR A 66 4.43 -1.08 12.34
C THR A 66 4.60 -0.29 11.04
N ASN A 67 4.80 -1.02 9.94
CA ASN A 67 4.86 -0.41 8.63
C ASN A 67 3.45 -0.27 8.04
N GLY A 68 2.99 0.97 7.88
CA GLY A 68 1.66 1.28 7.34
C GLY A 68 1.44 0.79 5.89
N MET A 69 2.50 0.54 5.14
CA MET A 69 2.38 -0.08 3.80
C MET A 69 2.12 -1.58 3.85
N ILE A 70 2.40 -2.25 4.95
CA ILE A 70 2.30 -3.71 5.06
C ILE A 70 1.27 -4.12 6.10
N GLU A 71 1.54 -3.83 7.37
CA GLU A 71 0.73 -4.30 8.50
C GLU A 71 -0.71 -3.78 8.44
N TYR A 72 -0.91 -2.57 7.95
CA TYR A 72 -2.23 -1.99 7.72
C TYR A 72 -3.10 -2.88 6.80
N PHE A 73 -2.50 -3.44 5.74
CA PHE A 73 -3.22 -4.28 4.79
C PHE A 73 -3.40 -5.72 5.26
N VAL A 74 -2.39 -6.30 5.92
CA VAL A 74 -2.38 -7.75 6.17
C VAL A 74 -2.95 -8.15 7.53
N ARG A 75 -2.79 -7.33 8.57
CA ARG A 75 -3.29 -7.67 9.92
C ARG A 75 -4.81 -7.76 10.02
N PRO A 76 -5.61 -6.94 9.30
CA PRO A 76 -7.07 -7.03 9.33
C PRO A 76 -7.65 -8.23 8.59
N LEU A 77 -6.86 -8.94 7.77
CA LEU A 77 -7.35 -10.04 6.93
C LEU A 77 -7.77 -11.27 7.75
N GLY A 78 -8.81 -11.94 7.30
CA GLY A 78 -9.14 -13.27 7.79
C GLY A 78 -8.14 -14.30 7.25
N GLY A 79 -7.95 -15.40 8.01
CA GLY A 79 -6.93 -16.41 7.70
C GLY A 79 -5.51 -16.03 8.13
N VAL A 80 -5.35 -14.89 8.79
CA VAL A 80 -4.06 -14.33 9.19
C VAL A 80 -3.98 -14.22 10.71
N ARG A 81 -2.84 -14.63 11.27
CA ARG A 81 -2.49 -14.42 12.69
C ARG A 81 -1.43 -13.34 12.82
N SER A 82 -1.75 -12.28 13.58
CA SER A 82 -0.86 -11.12 13.79
C SER A 82 0.19 -11.36 14.89
N GLN A 83 -0.07 -12.25 15.84
CA GLN A 83 0.89 -12.59 16.91
C GLN A 83 2.02 -13.45 16.34
N ILE A 84 3.24 -12.97 16.44
CA ILE A 84 4.44 -13.61 15.90
C ILE A 84 5.21 -14.26 17.04
N GLY A 85 5.37 -15.58 17.00
CA GLY A 85 6.18 -16.36 17.91
C GLY A 85 7.64 -16.49 17.46
N ARG A 86 8.47 -17.04 18.34
CA ARG A 86 9.89 -17.28 18.03
C ARG A 86 10.07 -18.24 16.83
N ASP A 87 9.28 -19.31 16.80
CA ASP A 87 9.33 -20.30 15.71
C ASP A 87 8.93 -19.69 14.35
N ASP A 88 8.05 -18.67 14.38
CA ASP A 88 7.66 -17.96 13.15
C ASP A 88 8.81 -17.11 12.63
N ILE A 89 9.54 -16.43 13.53
CA ILE A 89 10.71 -15.63 13.17
C ILE A 89 11.80 -16.55 12.60
N GLU A 90 12.08 -17.68 13.25
CA GLU A 90 13.08 -18.65 12.78
C GLU A 90 12.71 -19.22 11.41
N ALA A 91 11.43 -19.58 11.21
CA ALA A 91 10.93 -20.06 9.94
C ALA A 91 11.04 -19.00 8.83
N PHE A 92 10.67 -17.75 9.13
CA PHE A 92 10.74 -16.64 8.18
C PHE A 92 12.19 -16.29 7.79
N THR A 93 13.11 -16.31 8.75
CA THR A 93 14.54 -16.03 8.52
C THR A 93 15.19 -17.07 7.58
N ARG A 94 14.67 -18.30 7.57
CA ARG A 94 15.13 -19.36 6.64
C ARG A 94 14.61 -19.18 5.21
N MET A 95 13.56 -18.34 5.02
CA MET A 95 13.07 -18.02 3.70
C MET A 95 13.99 -16.95 3.08
N GLU A 96 14.50 -17.15 1.86
CA GLU A 96 15.30 -16.14 1.15
C GLU A 96 14.51 -14.90 0.71
N SER A 97 13.34 -14.70 1.30
CA SER A 97 12.32 -13.83 0.72
C SER A 97 12.56 -12.34 0.87
N MET A 98 13.10 -11.86 2.01
CA MET A 98 13.17 -10.41 2.26
C MET A 98 14.37 -10.06 3.14
N LYS A 99 15.48 -9.66 2.53
CA LYS A 99 16.72 -9.30 3.25
C LYS A 99 16.61 -8.10 4.21
N PHE A 100 15.56 -7.32 4.11
CA PHE A 100 15.35 -6.11 4.94
C PHE A 100 14.32 -6.30 6.07
N ARG A 101 13.69 -7.47 6.20
CA ARG A 101 12.81 -7.79 7.32
C ARG A 101 13.37 -8.95 8.14
N SER A 102 13.49 -8.74 9.44
CA SER A 102 13.95 -9.78 10.36
C SER A 102 12.81 -10.68 10.88
N ARG A 103 11.54 -10.28 10.66
CA ARG A 103 10.34 -11.02 11.09
C ARG A 103 9.20 -10.85 10.09
N PRO A 104 8.26 -11.80 9.98
CA PRO A 104 7.09 -11.65 9.13
C PRO A 104 6.17 -10.55 9.65
N ALA A 105 5.37 -9.95 8.77
CA ALA A 105 4.30 -9.03 9.14
C ALA A 105 3.15 -9.74 9.85
N ALA A 106 2.87 -10.96 9.40
CA ALA A 106 1.87 -11.86 9.97
C ALA A 106 2.10 -13.30 9.45
N VAL A 107 1.35 -14.26 10.00
CA VAL A 107 1.38 -15.67 9.59
C VAL A 107 0.06 -16.03 8.92
N VAL A 108 0.10 -16.60 7.73
CA VAL A 108 -1.07 -17.09 7.01
C VAL A 108 -1.34 -18.54 7.44
N GLU A 109 -2.45 -18.77 8.12
CA GLU A 109 -2.84 -20.08 8.66
C GLU A 109 -4.13 -20.63 8.05
N GLY A 110 -4.81 -19.83 7.24
CA GLY A 110 -6.05 -20.20 6.56
C GLY A 110 -6.27 -19.42 5.28
N PRO A 111 -7.41 -19.65 4.59
CA PRO A 111 -7.74 -18.91 3.38
C PRO A 111 -7.82 -17.40 3.65
N ILE A 112 -7.20 -16.59 2.79
CA ILE A 112 -7.26 -15.13 2.88
C ILE A 112 -8.69 -14.65 2.56
N THR A 113 -9.25 -13.86 3.45
CA THR A 113 -10.54 -13.19 3.29
C THR A 113 -10.42 -11.71 3.67
N PRO A 114 -11.37 -10.84 3.30
CA PRO A 114 -11.31 -9.41 3.66
C PRO A 114 -11.18 -9.14 5.15
N GLY A 115 -11.69 -10.03 6.01
CA GLY A 115 -11.68 -9.81 7.46
C GLY A 115 -12.36 -8.49 7.82
N VAL A 116 -11.61 -7.60 8.50
CA VAL A 116 -12.08 -6.25 8.87
C VAL A 116 -11.36 -5.13 8.09
N LEU A 117 -10.63 -5.46 7.03
CA LEU A 117 -10.04 -4.46 6.13
C LEU A 117 -11.16 -3.70 5.41
N ASP A 118 -11.17 -2.36 5.50
CA ASP A 118 -12.19 -1.51 4.91
C ASP A 118 -11.58 -0.28 4.22
N LEU A 119 -11.01 -0.52 3.04
CA LEU A 119 -10.43 0.53 2.20
C LEU A 119 -11.48 1.51 1.69
N ILE A 120 -12.75 1.08 1.61
CA ILE A 120 -13.84 1.92 1.11
C ILE A 120 -14.12 3.04 2.11
N SER A 121 -14.25 2.71 3.41
CA SER A 121 -14.46 3.70 4.47
C SER A 121 -13.26 4.64 4.62
N ASP A 122 -12.05 4.13 4.50
CA ASP A 122 -10.83 4.96 4.55
C ASP A 122 -10.77 5.95 3.39
N TYR A 123 -11.07 5.50 2.17
CA TYR A 123 -11.19 6.37 1.01
C TYR A 123 -12.28 7.43 1.20
N GLN A 124 -13.47 7.04 1.66
CA GLN A 124 -14.59 7.96 1.85
C GLN A 124 -14.26 9.06 2.87
N ARG A 125 -13.58 8.71 3.97
CA ARG A 125 -13.10 9.68 4.95
C ARG A 125 -12.13 10.67 4.33
N ALA A 126 -11.12 10.19 3.62
CA ALA A 126 -10.15 11.04 2.95
C ALA A 126 -10.83 11.93 1.89
N ARG A 127 -11.70 11.34 1.06
CA ARG A 127 -12.43 12.04 0.00
C ARG A 127 -13.32 13.17 0.52
N SER A 128 -13.87 13.04 1.72
CA SER A 128 -14.70 14.08 2.34
C SER A 128 -13.93 15.36 2.68
N LEU A 129 -12.60 15.31 2.77
CA LEU A 129 -11.73 16.40 3.20
C LEU A 129 -11.19 17.26 2.04
N THR A 130 -11.37 16.84 0.78
CA THR A 130 -10.93 17.60 -0.39
C THR A 130 -11.94 17.56 -1.52
N ARG A 131 -11.93 18.62 -2.36
CA ARG A 131 -12.70 18.66 -3.62
C ARG A 131 -11.79 18.51 -4.86
N ARG A 132 -10.47 18.41 -4.67
CA ARG A 132 -9.52 18.24 -5.75
C ARG A 132 -9.59 16.82 -6.31
N PRO A 133 -9.16 16.62 -7.57
CA PRO A 133 -8.89 15.27 -8.05
C PRO A 133 -7.95 14.54 -7.09
N MET A 134 -8.27 13.29 -6.77
CA MET A 134 -7.58 12.53 -5.73
C MET A 134 -7.02 11.22 -6.28
N LYS A 135 -5.81 10.90 -5.84
CA LYS A 135 -5.19 9.59 -6.04
C LYS A 135 -5.23 8.82 -4.72
N PHE A 136 -5.73 7.60 -4.77
CA PHE A 136 -5.71 6.64 -3.66
C PHE A 136 -4.62 5.61 -3.90
N THR A 137 -3.87 5.23 -2.87
CA THR A 137 -2.75 4.31 -3.00
C THR A 137 -3.02 3.00 -2.27
N VAL A 138 -2.53 1.89 -2.81
CA VAL A 138 -2.59 0.57 -2.18
C VAL A 138 -1.28 -0.18 -2.42
N THR A 139 -0.88 -0.99 -1.45
CA THR A 139 0.30 -1.82 -1.60
C THR A 139 0.00 -3.02 -2.50
N SER A 140 0.96 -3.37 -3.35
CA SER A 140 0.85 -4.48 -4.30
C SER A 140 0.67 -5.83 -3.60
N PRO A 141 -0.12 -6.74 -4.16
CA PRO A 141 -0.28 -8.09 -3.61
C PRO A 141 1.03 -8.89 -3.59
N HIS A 142 1.93 -8.66 -4.55
CA HIS A 142 3.27 -9.22 -4.54
C HIS A 142 4.05 -8.78 -3.30
N MET A 143 4.13 -7.48 -3.08
CA MET A 143 4.84 -6.89 -1.94
C MET A 143 4.26 -7.39 -0.61
N LEU A 144 2.93 -7.48 -0.48
CA LEU A 144 2.27 -8.01 0.72
C LEU A 144 2.61 -9.49 0.93
N SER A 145 2.51 -10.32 -0.10
CA SER A 145 2.77 -11.76 0.00
C SER A 145 4.19 -12.06 0.48
N ARG A 146 5.18 -11.30 -0.02
CA ARG A 146 6.59 -11.46 0.35
C ARG A 146 6.89 -11.15 1.82
N THR A 147 6.03 -10.40 2.50
CA THR A 147 6.20 -10.03 3.92
C THR A 147 5.54 -11.01 4.90
N LEU A 148 4.77 -11.97 4.39
CA LEU A 148 4.02 -12.94 5.19
C LEU A 148 4.78 -14.26 5.34
N LEU A 149 4.61 -14.93 6.49
CA LEU A 149 4.96 -16.33 6.64
C LEU A 149 3.75 -17.17 6.22
N ASP A 150 3.84 -17.77 5.04
CA ASP A 150 2.75 -18.58 4.49
C ASP A 150 2.86 -20.04 4.97
N ARG A 151 1.91 -20.44 5.81
CA ARG A 151 1.75 -21.85 6.27
C ARG A 151 0.55 -22.55 5.63
N HIS A 152 -0.27 -21.81 4.88
CA HIS A 152 -1.50 -22.35 4.29
C HIS A 152 -1.35 -22.69 2.81
N TYR A 153 -1.08 -21.69 1.97
CA TYR A 153 -0.97 -21.90 0.51
C TYR A 153 0.33 -22.61 0.13
N ARG A 154 1.42 -22.24 0.79
CA ARG A 154 2.77 -22.75 0.50
C ARG A 154 3.20 -22.53 -0.95
N ASN A 155 2.59 -21.54 -1.59
CA ASN A 155 2.78 -21.14 -2.97
C ASN A 155 2.65 -19.63 -3.06
N PRO A 156 3.72 -18.89 -3.37
CA PRO A 156 3.69 -17.43 -3.38
C PRO A 156 2.73 -16.87 -4.44
N ALA A 157 2.54 -17.54 -5.56
CA ALA A 157 1.59 -17.11 -6.60
C ALA A 157 0.14 -17.24 -6.11
N GLU A 158 -0.20 -18.33 -5.44
CA GLU A 158 -1.56 -18.52 -4.90
C GLU A 158 -1.85 -17.53 -3.78
N LEU A 159 -0.90 -17.29 -2.87
CA LEU A 159 -1.06 -16.29 -1.82
C LEU A 159 -1.22 -14.88 -2.41
N ALA A 160 -0.37 -14.50 -3.38
CA ALA A 160 -0.46 -13.20 -4.02
C ALA A 160 -1.80 -13.01 -4.75
N MET A 161 -2.30 -14.04 -5.41
CA MET A 161 -3.60 -13.99 -6.08
C MET A 161 -4.76 -13.87 -5.08
N ALA A 162 -4.72 -14.60 -3.95
CA ALA A 162 -5.72 -14.46 -2.89
C ALA A 162 -5.75 -13.05 -2.29
N LEU A 163 -4.58 -12.44 -2.06
CA LEU A 163 -4.47 -11.04 -1.64
C LEU A 163 -5.01 -10.08 -2.71
N ALA A 164 -4.69 -10.34 -3.99
CA ALA A 164 -5.19 -9.56 -5.12
C ALA A 164 -6.72 -9.60 -5.21
N ASP A 165 -7.34 -10.75 -5.01
CA ASP A 165 -8.80 -10.89 -5.02
C ASP A 165 -9.46 -10.08 -3.89
N VAL A 166 -8.88 -10.05 -2.70
CA VAL A 166 -9.37 -9.21 -1.59
C VAL A 166 -9.25 -7.72 -1.95
N LEU A 167 -8.10 -7.26 -2.41
CA LEU A 167 -7.92 -5.87 -2.82
C LEU A 167 -8.89 -5.50 -3.95
N ALA A 168 -8.97 -6.30 -5.00
CA ALA A 168 -9.86 -6.11 -6.13
C ALA A 168 -11.34 -6.01 -5.69
N SER A 169 -11.76 -6.83 -4.72
CA SER A 169 -13.14 -6.83 -4.21
C SER A 169 -13.54 -5.51 -3.58
N GLN A 170 -12.61 -4.75 -3.03
CA GLN A 170 -12.84 -3.44 -2.41
C GLN A 170 -12.63 -2.30 -3.41
N LEU A 171 -11.54 -2.34 -4.19
CA LEU A 171 -11.16 -1.26 -5.09
C LEU A 171 -12.17 -0.98 -6.20
N LYS A 172 -12.93 -2.00 -6.64
CA LYS A 172 -14.04 -1.81 -7.60
C LYS A 172 -15.14 -0.86 -7.11
N HIS A 173 -15.20 -0.59 -5.82
CA HIS A 173 -16.17 0.31 -5.18
C HIS A 173 -15.57 1.68 -4.82
N ILE A 174 -14.30 1.92 -5.12
CA ILE A 174 -13.61 3.18 -4.83
C ILE A 174 -13.60 4.05 -6.07
N ASP A 175 -14.30 5.19 -6.00
CA ASP A 175 -14.46 6.14 -7.12
C ASP A 175 -13.37 7.24 -7.10
N SER A 176 -12.10 6.85 -6.88
CA SER A 176 -10.95 7.76 -6.96
C SER A 176 -10.61 8.10 -8.42
N ASP A 177 -10.11 9.32 -8.67
CA ASP A 177 -9.67 9.71 -10.02
C ASP A 177 -8.52 8.83 -10.53
N VAL A 178 -7.62 8.44 -9.65
CA VAL A 178 -6.57 7.45 -9.90
C VAL A 178 -6.44 6.55 -8.68
N ILE A 179 -6.24 5.25 -8.91
CA ILE A 179 -5.76 4.32 -7.89
C ILE A 179 -4.36 3.84 -8.31
N GLN A 180 -3.39 4.02 -7.40
CA GLN A 180 -2.00 3.63 -7.60
C GLN A 180 -1.68 2.38 -6.80
N ILE A 181 -1.08 1.39 -7.45
CA ILE A 181 -0.51 0.22 -6.80
C ILE A 181 0.97 0.47 -6.55
N ASP A 182 1.40 0.40 -5.29
CA ASP A 182 2.79 0.59 -4.90
C ASP A 182 3.52 -0.75 -4.85
N GLU A 183 4.53 -0.91 -5.70
CA GLU A 183 5.36 -2.11 -5.82
C GLU A 183 6.84 -1.74 -5.67
N ALA A 184 7.48 -2.24 -4.62
CA ALA A 184 8.86 -1.92 -4.32
C ALA A 184 9.82 -3.14 -4.39
N ASN A 185 9.31 -4.33 -4.60
CA ASN A 185 10.10 -5.57 -4.46
C ASN A 185 10.38 -6.27 -5.78
N VAL A 186 9.50 -6.16 -6.77
CA VAL A 186 9.68 -6.86 -8.06
C VAL A 186 10.94 -6.42 -8.78
N THR A 187 11.33 -5.16 -8.62
CA THR A 187 12.57 -4.61 -9.19
C THR A 187 13.84 -5.24 -8.59
N GLY A 188 13.79 -5.65 -7.33
CA GLY A 188 14.86 -6.37 -6.64
C GLY A 188 14.76 -7.91 -6.73
N SER A 189 13.65 -8.41 -7.28
CA SER A 189 13.35 -9.84 -7.44
C SER A 189 12.69 -10.10 -8.79
N PRO A 190 13.36 -9.82 -9.92
CA PRO A 190 12.76 -9.91 -11.25
C PRO A 190 12.25 -11.30 -11.62
N GLN A 191 12.81 -12.35 -11.00
CA GLN A 191 12.32 -13.72 -11.14
C GLN A 191 10.89 -13.92 -10.64
N ASP A 192 10.39 -13.03 -9.78
CA ASP A 192 9.01 -13.10 -9.28
C ASP A 192 8.00 -12.55 -10.28
N ALA A 193 8.45 -11.88 -11.36
CA ALA A 193 7.57 -11.21 -12.32
C ALA A 193 6.52 -12.17 -12.92
N GLU A 194 6.86 -13.44 -13.11
CA GLU A 194 5.95 -14.45 -13.66
C GLU A 194 4.64 -14.58 -12.88
N TRP A 195 4.69 -14.47 -11.55
CA TRP A 195 3.52 -14.59 -10.70
C TRP A 195 3.07 -13.24 -10.09
N ALA A 196 3.98 -12.27 -9.97
CA ALA A 196 3.66 -10.95 -9.47
C ALA A 196 2.77 -10.15 -10.45
N VAL A 197 3.11 -10.19 -11.74
CA VAL A 197 2.39 -9.45 -12.78
C VAL A 197 0.91 -9.87 -12.90
N PRO A 198 0.56 -11.16 -12.96
CA PRO A 198 -0.84 -11.60 -12.92
C PRO A 198 -1.61 -11.09 -11.70
N ALA A 199 -1.00 -11.13 -10.50
CA ALA A 199 -1.66 -10.66 -9.28
C ALA A 199 -1.84 -9.11 -9.28
N ILE A 200 -0.86 -8.35 -9.76
CA ILE A 200 -0.97 -6.90 -9.93
C ILE A 200 -2.06 -6.56 -10.95
N ASN A 201 -2.09 -7.24 -12.10
CA ASN A 201 -3.10 -7.04 -13.13
C ASN A 201 -4.51 -7.35 -12.62
N ARG A 202 -4.67 -8.40 -11.79
CA ARG A 202 -5.95 -8.71 -11.15
C ARG A 202 -6.51 -7.54 -10.34
N VAL A 203 -5.63 -6.81 -9.65
CA VAL A 203 -6.01 -5.59 -8.90
C VAL A 203 -6.31 -4.45 -9.86
N LEU A 204 -5.44 -4.20 -10.85
CA LEU A 204 -5.62 -3.15 -11.84
C LEU A 204 -6.94 -3.29 -12.61
N ASP A 205 -7.33 -4.52 -12.96
CA ASP A 205 -8.55 -4.77 -13.73
C ASP A 205 -9.83 -4.41 -12.94
N ALA A 206 -9.76 -4.42 -11.62
CA ALA A 206 -10.88 -4.02 -10.77
C ALA A 206 -11.01 -2.49 -10.58
N ILE A 207 -10.01 -1.70 -10.93
CA ILE A 207 -10.02 -0.25 -10.75
C ILE A 207 -10.92 0.41 -11.81
N PRO A 208 -11.95 1.19 -11.39
CA PRO A 208 -12.94 1.72 -12.32
C PRO A 208 -12.46 2.90 -13.19
N LYS A 209 -11.51 3.70 -12.70
CA LYS A 209 -11.02 4.92 -13.38
C LYS A 209 -9.53 4.84 -13.72
N GLY A 210 -8.79 5.91 -13.42
CA GLY A 210 -7.35 5.99 -13.67
C GLY A 210 -6.56 4.94 -12.88
N LYS A 211 -5.66 4.25 -13.57
CA LYS A 211 -4.82 3.18 -13.02
C LYS A 211 -3.37 3.60 -13.06
N GLY A 212 -2.65 3.37 -11.96
CA GLY A 212 -1.22 3.63 -11.88
C GLY A 212 -0.48 2.50 -11.18
N VAL A 213 0.75 2.26 -11.58
CA VAL A 213 1.69 1.42 -10.84
C VAL A 213 2.91 2.27 -10.54
N HIS A 214 3.26 2.36 -9.27
CA HIS A 214 4.51 2.95 -8.83
C HIS A 214 5.53 1.83 -8.59
N LEU A 215 6.50 1.73 -9.48
CA LEU A 215 7.64 0.83 -9.30
C LEU A 215 8.73 1.58 -8.53
N CYS A 216 8.84 1.27 -7.25
CA CYS A 216 9.87 1.84 -6.40
C CYS A 216 11.18 1.07 -6.56
N PHE A 217 12.28 1.81 -6.75
CA PHE A 217 13.61 1.20 -6.80
C PHE A 217 14.21 0.96 -5.41
N GLY A 218 13.48 1.28 -4.37
CA GLY A 218 13.88 1.16 -2.98
C GLY A 218 14.93 2.19 -2.58
N ASN A 219 14.75 2.79 -1.43
CA ASN A 219 15.73 3.68 -0.81
C ASN A 219 15.80 3.35 0.69
N TYR A 220 16.25 2.15 0.99
CA TYR A 220 16.36 1.67 2.36
C TYR A 220 17.64 2.22 3.00
N GLY A 221 17.49 3.18 3.90
CA GLY A 221 18.62 3.76 4.62
C GLY A 221 19.63 4.49 3.72
N GLY A 222 19.18 5.06 2.60
CA GLY A 222 20.06 5.76 1.65
C GLY A 222 20.83 4.85 0.70
N GLN A 223 20.54 3.55 0.70
CA GLN A 223 21.14 2.60 -0.24
C GLN A 223 20.14 2.21 -1.33
N THR A 224 20.55 2.36 -2.58
CA THR A 224 19.79 1.81 -3.71
C THR A 224 19.90 0.29 -3.67
N ILE A 225 18.79 -0.42 -3.48
CA ILE A 225 18.77 -1.89 -3.48
C ILE A 225 19.06 -2.43 -4.88
N GLN A 226 18.75 -1.63 -5.88
CA GLN A 226 18.89 -2.01 -7.26
C GLN A 226 20.32 -1.79 -7.75
N LYS A 227 21.05 -2.87 -7.96
CA LYS A 227 22.39 -2.82 -8.52
C LYS A 227 22.45 -3.14 -10.00
N GLU A 228 21.40 -3.74 -10.57
CA GLU A 228 21.44 -4.26 -11.93
C GLU A 228 20.08 -4.04 -12.63
N TRP A 229 20.01 -3.00 -13.46
CA TRP A 229 19.02 -2.91 -14.53
C TRP A 229 19.71 -3.12 -15.86
N PRO A 230 19.10 -3.90 -16.77
CA PRO A 230 19.60 -3.96 -18.15
C PRO A 230 19.50 -2.62 -18.85
#